data_d1c295e63467f3702549d3faab10b411
#
_entry.id   d1c295e63467f3702549d3faab10b411
#
_cell.length_a   1.000
_cell.length_b   1.000
_cell.length_c   1.000
_cell.angle_alpha   90.00
_cell.angle_beta   90.00
_cell.angle_gamma   90.00
#
_symmetry.space_group_name_H-M   'P 1'
#
loop_
_entity.id
_entity.type
_entity.pdbx_description
1 polymer ?
#
loop_
_entity_poly.entity_id
_entity_poly.type
_entity_poly.pdbx_seq_one_letter_code
_entity_poly.pdbx_strand_id
1 'polypeptide(L)'
;NRPFIEGIFLKYSQLEHANSITEVKHPIIREALQMLDFKTPQIEISSHADVPAGTGLGSSGSFTTALLKALYTHRKKNLNHEELAELACHIEIDRLGEPIGKQDQYIASLGGITCFTFHQNDKVSVKPLNINMETMFDLEDNLLLFFTGFSRSAGDILKDQKVKSQKNDKDMLNNLHYVKDLGYRSRDALVKGDTKLFGELMHEHWENKKKRSGGMSNSKIDDWYNIAMQNGAIGGKLVGAGGGGFLMFLADDRNKLRRAMSQAGLEEMRFNFDFEGTKVIVSSGVS
;
A
#
# COMPACT_ATOMS: atom_id res chain seq x y z
N ASN A 1 12.41 21.61 5.43
CA ASN A 1 13.28 22.71 5.86
C ASN A 1 13.42 23.77 4.76
N ARG A 2 13.79 25.00 5.15
CA ARG A 2 14.17 26.06 4.23
C ARG A 2 15.68 26.32 4.38
N PRO A 3 16.53 25.82 3.46
CA PRO A 3 17.96 26.04 3.53
C PRO A 3 18.32 27.52 3.28
N PHE A 4 19.48 27.96 3.76
CA PHE A 4 19.99 29.30 3.50
C PHE A 4 20.40 29.48 2.03
N ILE A 5 20.91 28.40 1.42
CA ILE A 5 21.35 28.35 0.00
C ILE A 5 20.13 28.11 -0.89
N GLU A 6 20.04 28.82 -2.00
CA GLU A 6 19.01 28.58 -3.01
C GLU A 6 19.13 27.18 -3.62
N GLY A 7 18.01 26.58 -3.93
CA GLY A 7 17.94 25.27 -4.55
C GLY A 7 16.94 24.33 -3.87
N ILE A 8 16.71 23.20 -4.52
CA ILE A 8 15.90 22.10 -4.05
C ILE A 8 16.86 20.96 -3.66
N PHE A 9 16.93 20.65 -2.38
CA PHE A 9 17.76 19.59 -1.84
C PHE A 9 16.88 18.40 -1.46
N LEU A 10 17.14 17.25 -2.08
CA LEU A 10 16.33 16.05 -1.86
C LEU A 10 17.23 14.92 -1.35
N LYS A 11 16.78 14.28 -0.27
CA LYS A 11 17.40 13.10 0.35
C LYS A 11 16.35 11.99 0.45
N TYR A 12 16.46 11.00 -0.39
CA TYR A 12 15.64 9.79 -0.38
C TYR A 12 16.57 8.57 -0.58
N SER A 13 16.26 7.59 -1.40
CA SER A 13 17.23 6.55 -1.80
C SER A 13 18.43 7.12 -2.59
N GLN A 14 18.34 8.38 -3.01
CA GLN A 14 19.39 9.14 -3.69
C GLN A 14 19.53 10.54 -3.08
N LEU A 15 20.67 11.17 -3.33
CA LEU A 15 20.88 12.60 -3.06
C LEU A 15 20.71 13.36 -4.35
N GLU A 16 19.89 14.40 -4.33
CA GLU A 16 19.59 15.22 -5.49
C GLU A 16 19.64 16.70 -5.12
N HIS A 17 20.26 17.51 -5.97
CA HIS A 17 20.22 18.96 -5.91
C HIS A 17 19.75 19.48 -7.28
N ALA A 18 18.73 20.32 -7.27
CA ALA A 18 18.15 20.93 -8.46
C ALA A 18 17.98 22.43 -8.26
N ASN A 19 18.22 23.22 -9.32
CA ASN A 19 18.06 24.66 -9.29
C ASN A 19 16.61 25.09 -9.64
N SER A 20 15.87 24.19 -10.26
CA SER A 20 14.47 24.42 -10.65
C SER A 20 13.64 23.16 -10.42
N ILE A 21 12.31 23.33 -10.32
CA ILE A 21 11.38 22.20 -10.15
C ILE A 21 11.43 21.25 -11.36
N THR A 22 11.67 21.78 -12.56
CA THR A 22 11.73 20.97 -13.79
C THR A 22 12.94 20.07 -13.86
N GLU A 23 14.01 20.38 -13.12
CA GLU A 23 15.21 19.55 -13.02
C GLU A 23 15.06 18.40 -12.00
N VAL A 24 14.05 18.45 -11.13
CA VAL A 24 13.80 17.41 -10.12
C VAL A 24 13.53 16.07 -10.82
N LYS A 25 14.36 15.08 -10.51
CA LYS A 25 14.28 13.73 -11.12
C LYS A 25 13.17 12.88 -10.50
N HIS A 26 13.00 13.00 -9.17
CA HIS A 26 11.95 12.24 -8.47
C HIS A 26 10.55 12.67 -8.95
N PRO A 27 9.80 11.81 -9.65
CA PRO A 27 8.58 12.23 -10.35
C PRO A 27 7.50 12.76 -9.41
N ILE A 28 7.24 12.07 -8.29
CA ILE A 28 6.22 12.49 -7.32
C ILE A 28 6.57 13.84 -6.70
N ILE A 29 7.86 14.07 -6.34
CA ILE A 29 8.28 15.35 -5.75
C ILE A 29 8.11 16.47 -6.76
N ARG A 30 8.55 16.25 -8.01
CA ARG A 30 8.39 17.22 -9.09
C ARG A 30 6.93 17.62 -9.29
N GLU A 31 6.03 16.65 -9.44
CA GLU A 31 4.61 16.91 -9.66
C GLU A 31 3.96 17.59 -8.45
N ALA A 32 4.32 17.22 -7.22
CA ALA A 32 3.81 17.86 -6.02
C ALA A 32 4.25 19.34 -5.92
N LEU A 33 5.51 19.64 -6.20
CA LEU A 33 6.04 21.02 -6.18
C LEU A 33 5.42 21.87 -7.29
N GLN A 34 5.22 21.31 -8.49
CA GLN A 34 4.54 22.00 -9.61
C GLN A 34 3.08 22.27 -9.29
N MET A 35 2.34 21.27 -8.80
CA MET A 35 0.92 21.39 -8.44
C MET A 35 0.71 22.48 -7.38
N LEU A 36 1.64 22.62 -6.47
CA LEU A 36 1.58 23.61 -5.40
C LEU A 36 2.16 24.99 -5.82
N ASP A 37 2.62 25.17 -7.04
CA ASP A 37 3.22 26.42 -7.53
C ASP A 37 4.30 26.99 -6.58
N PHE A 38 5.31 26.18 -6.30
CA PHE A 38 6.46 26.63 -5.51
C PHE A 38 7.33 27.56 -6.35
N LYS A 39 7.24 28.87 -6.13
CA LYS A 39 7.91 29.91 -6.96
C LYS A 39 9.41 30.07 -6.63
N THR A 40 9.81 29.77 -5.40
CA THR A 40 11.20 29.91 -4.97
C THR A 40 11.72 28.59 -4.46
N PRO A 41 12.71 28.00 -5.13
CA PRO A 41 13.27 26.73 -4.77
C PRO A 41 14.27 26.85 -3.61
N GLN A 42 13.79 27.18 -2.42
CA GLN A 42 14.57 27.12 -1.17
C GLN A 42 13.92 26.07 -0.28
N ILE A 43 14.06 24.81 -0.64
CA ILE A 43 13.43 23.72 0.12
C ILE A 43 14.36 22.51 0.24
N GLU A 44 14.42 21.94 1.40
CA GLU A 44 15.03 20.65 1.64
C GLU A 44 13.92 19.63 2.02
N ILE A 45 13.88 18.52 1.32
CA ILE A 45 12.97 17.40 1.56
C ILE A 45 13.82 16.16 1.82
N SER A 46 13.69 15.60 3.02
CA SER A 46 14.32 14.33 3.39
C SER A 46 13.23 13.29 3.66
N SER A 47 13.39 12.12 3.07
CA SER A 47 12.47 10.99 3.22
C SER A 47 13.21 9.78 3.78
N HIS A 48 12.59 9.12 4.73
CA HIS A 48 13.05 7.85 5.30
C HIS A 48 11.94 6.82 5.20
N ALA A 49 12.28 5.59 4.90
CA ALA A 49 11.35 4.48 4.81
C ALA A 49 12.00 3.21 5.37
N ASP A 50 11.25 2.48 6.19
CA ASP A 50 11.71 1.21 6.78
C ASP A 50 11.67 0.07 5.76
N VAL A 51 10.84 0.22 4.71
CA VAL A 51 10.60 -0.80 3.71
C VAL A 51 10.97 -0.29 2.33
N PRO A 52 11.71 -1.07 1.51
CA PRO A 52 12.04 -0.68 0.14
C PRO A 52 10.80 -0.43 -0.73
N ALA A 53 10.94 0.45 -1.71
CA ALA A 53 9.90 0.64 -2.73
C ALA A 53 9.70 -0.64 -3.57
N GLY A 54 8.51 -0.83 -4.14
CA GLY A 54 8.21 -1.97 -5.02
C GLY A 54 7.93 -3.29 -4.29
N THR A 55 7.70 -3.26 -2.98
CA THR A 55 7.41 -4.46 -2.17
C THR A 55 5.91 -4.75 -1.99
N GLY A 56 5.03 -3.93 -2.57
CA GLY A 56 3.59 -4.14 -2.56
C GLY A 56 2.87 -3.66 -1.29
N LEU A 57 3.56 -2.93 -0.42
CA LEU A 57 3.00 -2.37 0.81
C LEU A 57 2.53 -0.90 0.67
N GLY A 58 2.23 -0.44 -0.54
CA GLY A 58 1.71 0.92 -0.76
C GLY A 58 2.73 2.04 -0.55
N SER A 59 4.04 1.77 -0.74
CA SER A 59 5.12 2.73 -0.47
C SER A 59 4.96 4.06 -1.22
N SER A 60 4.49 4.05 -2.48
CA SER A 60 4.29 5.30 -3.25
C SER A 60 3.15 6.13 -2.68
N GLY A 61 2.01 5.50 -2.37
CA GLY A 61 0.87 6.19 -1.74
C GLY A 61 1.22 6.78 -0.38
N SER A 62 1.95 6.04 0.46
CA SER A 62 2.44 6.52 1.76
C SER A 62 3.40 7.69 1.60
N PHE A 63 4.34 7.59 0.64
CA PHE A 63 5.27 8.67 0.35
C PHE A 63 4.55 9.92 -0.16
N THR A 64 3.60 9.76 -1.09
CA THR A 64 2.88 10.89 -1.70
C THR A 64 2.01 11.62 -0.67
N THR A 65 1.29 10.88 0.19
CA THR A 65 0.48 11.48 1.27
C THR A 65 1.36 12.21 2.29
N ALA A 66 2.47 11.61 2.73
CA ALA A 66 3.40 12.23 3.67
C ALA A 66 4.03 13.51 3.09
N LEU A 67 4.47 13.46 1.82
CA LEU A 67 5.02 14.62 1.11
C LEU A 67 4.01 15.75 1.04
N LEU A 68 2.79 15.47 0.58
CA LEU A 68 1.73 16.47 0.48
C LEU A 68 1.38 17.07 1.84
N LYS A 69 1.24 16.24 2.87
CA LYS A 69 0.98 16.72 4.24
C LYS A 69 2.07 17.66 4.70
N ALA A 70 3.34 17.32 4.49
CA ALA A 70 4.49 18.16 4.85
C ALA A 70 4.51 19.49 4.07
N LEU A 71 4.26 19.44 2.74
CA LEU A 71 4.25 20.65 1.90
C LEU A 71 3.10 21.60 2.24
N TYR A 72 1.90 21.06 2.50
CA TYR A 72 0.76 21.87 2.93
C TYR A 72 1.00 22.48 4.32
N THR A 73 1.54 21.71 5.26
CA THR A 73 1.91 22.19 6.59
C THR A 73 2.97 23.31 6.50
N HIS A 74 3.98 23.13 5.63
CA HIS A 74 4.99 24.17 5.37
C HIS A 74 4.37 25.47 4.87
N ARG A 75 3.27 25.38 4.12
CA ARG A 75 2.47 26.54 3.65
C ARG A 75 1.43 27.03 4.65
N LYS A 76 1.43 26.52 5.88
CA LYS A 76 0.42 26.84 6.90
C LYS A 76 -1.02 26.55 6.46
N LYS A 77 -1.21 25.55 5.59
CA LYS A 77 -2.51 25.05 5.15
C LYS A 77 -2.75 23.66 5.74
N ASN A 78 -3.99 23.38 6.11
CA ASN A 78 -4.38 22.06 6.58
C ASN A 78 -5.18 21.34 5.49
N LEU A 79 -5.03 20.02 5.46
CA LEU A 79 -5.83 19.10 4.66
C LEU A 79 -6.45 18.06 5.58
N ASN A 80 -7.72 17.75 5.36
CA ASN A 80 -8.31 16.56 5.94
C ASN A 80 -7.79 15.29 5.23
N HIS A 81 -8.07 14.13 5.80
CA HIS A 81 -7.52 12.87 5.29
C HIS A 81 -8.05 12.50 3.90
N GLU A 82 -9.32 12.77 3.60
CA GLU A 82 -9.90 12.45 2.29
C GLU A 82 -9.36 13.38 1.20
N GLU A 83 -9.25 14.69 1.46
CA GLU A 83 -8.61 15.64 0.56
C GLU A 83 -7.15 15.26 0.27
N LEU A 84 -6.43 14.83 1.32
CA LEU A 84 -5.05 14.39 1.17
C LEU A 84 -4.94 13.14 0.29
N ALA A 85 -5.83 12.16 0.48
CA ALA A 85 -5.88 10.95 -0.32
C ALA A 85 -6.20 11.25 -1.80
N GLU A 86 -7.20 12.11 -2.06
CA GLU A 86 -7.56 12.50 -3.44
C GLU A 86 -6.45 13.27 -4.14
N LEU A 87 -5.76 14.19 -3.45
CA LEU A 87 -4.60 14.87 -4.02
C LEU A 87 -3.45 13.92 -4.34
N ALA A 88 -3.22 12.93 -3.48
CA ALA A 88 -2.22 11.90 -3.74
C ALA A 88 -2.60 11.03 -4.95
N CYS A 89 -3.86 10.63 -5.05
CA CYS A 89 -4.39 9.95 -6.24
C CYS A 89 -4.23 10.79 -7.49
N HIS A 90 -4.55 12.09 -7.43
CA HIS A 90 -4.40 13.00 -8.56
C HIS A 90 -2.93 13.06 -9.05
N ILE A 91 -1.96 13.12 -8.15
CA ILE A 91 -0.55 13.10 -8.55
C ILE A 91 -0.19 11.78 -9.23
N GLU A 92 -0.47 10.64 -8.60
CA GLU A 92 0.02 9.35 -9.09
C GLU A 92 -0.78 8.86 -10.31
N ILE A 93 -2.12 9.01 -10.31
CA ILE A 93 -2.98 8.48 -11.37
C ILE A 93 -3.11 9.45 -12.55
N ASP A 94 -3.43 10.73 -12.29
CA ASP A 94 -3.77 11.67 -13.36
C ASP A 94 -2.50 12.33 -13.94
N ARG A 95 -1.60 12.80 -13.09
CA ARG A 95 -0.42 13.55 -13.54
C ARG A 95 0.72 12.64 -13.98
N LEU A 96 0.98 11.54 -13.27
CA LEU A 96 2.03 10.57 -13.62
C LEU A 96 1.52 9.45 -14.52
N GLY A 97 0.20 9.24 -14.60
CA GLY A 97 -0.40 8.22 -15.47
C GLY A 97 -0.17 6.78 -14.98
N GLU A 98 0.08 6.61 -13.68
CA GLU A 98 0.31 5.29 -13.10
C GLU A 98 -0.97 4.42 -13.21
N PRO A 99 -0.86 3.15 -13.62
CA PRO A 99 -2.01 2.26 -13.81
C PRO A 99 -2.49 1.64 -12.49
N ILE A 100 -2.60 2.45 -11.43
CA ILE A 100 -2.95 2.03 -10.07
C ILE A 100 -4.39 2.42 -9.70
N GLY A 101 -4.90 1.83 -8.61
CA GLY A 101 -6.15 2.28 -7.98
C GLY A 101 -5.89 3.24 -6.83
N LYS A 102 -6.97 3.72 -6.22
CA LYS A 102 -6.94 4.72 -5.13
C LYS A 102 -6.69 4.14 -3.73
N GLN A 103 -6.62 2.81 -3.58
CA GLN A 103 -6.62 2.14 -2.27
C GLN A 103 -5.46 2.56 -1.37
N ASP A 104 -4.25 2.58 -1.91
CA ASP A 104 -3.03 2.77 -1.12
C ASP A 104 -2.92 4.20 -0.59
N GLN A 105 -3.32 5.21 -1.37
CA GLN A 105 -3.35 6.60 -0.97
C GLN A 105 -4.39 6.84 0.14
N TYR A 106 -5.55 6.21 0.00
CA TYR A 106 -6.62 6.33 0.99
C TYR A 106 -6.23 5.69 2.32
N ILE A 107 -5.71 4.45 2.32
CA ILE A 107 -5.33 3.80 3.58
C ILE A 107 -4.12 4.48 4.23
N ALA A 108 -3.15 4.95 3.45
CA ALA A 108 -2.01 5.70 3.98
C ALA A 108 -2.42 7.02 4.61
N SER A 109 -3.43 7.69 4.06
CA SER A 109 -3.95 8.93 4.62
C SER A 109 -4.76 8.72 5.91
N LEU A 110 -5.63 7.71 5.94
CA LEU A 110 -6.62 7.49 6.99
C LEU A 110 -6.15 6.57 8.11
N GLY A 111 -5.38 5.53 7.76
CA GLY A 111 -4.99 4.48 8.70
C GLY A 111 -6.13 3.52 9.08
N GLY A 112 -5.88 2.68 10.06
CA GLY A 112 -6.83 1.76 10.64
C GLY A 112 -7.18 0.56 9.76
N ILE A 113 -8.25 -0.13 10.14
CA ILE A 113 -8.87 -1.20 9.35
C ILE A 113 -10.13 -0.63 8.74
N THR A 114 -10.09 -0.37 7.45
CA THR A 114 -11.09 0.48 6.78
C THR A 114 -11.65 -0.19 5.53
N CYS A 115 -12.96 -0.12 5.37
CA CYS A 115 -13.65 -0.54 4.16
C CYS A 115 -13.81 0.65 3.21
N PHE A 116 -13.18 0.56 2.04
CA PHE A 116 -13.35 1.52 0.96
C PHE A 116 -14.33 0.99 -0.07
N THR A 117 -15.27 1.84 -0.49
CA THR A 117 -16.15 1.54 -1.61
C THR A 117 -15.85 2.53 -2.73
N PHE A 118 -15.32 2.02 -3.84
CA PHE A 118 -15.04 2.81 -5.04
C PHE A 118 -16.26 2.80 -5.94
N HIS A 119 -16.85 3.99 -6.14
CA HIS A 119 -18.08 4.16 -6.93
C HIS A 119 -17.75 4.43 -8.41
N GLN A 120 -18.74 4.18 -9.29
CA GLN A 120 -18.60 4.43 -10.73
C GLN A 120 -18.42 5.91 -11.09
N ASN A 121 -18.79 6.82 -10.21
CA ASN A 121 -18.62 8.27 -10.35
C ASN A 121 -17.32 8.80 -9.72
N ASP A 122 -16.32 7.92 -9.58
CA ASP A 122 -15.00 8.17 -9.01
C ASP A 122 -14.97 8.59 -7.53
N LYS A 123 -16.13 8.68 -6.87
CA LYS A 123 -16.18 8.91 -5.42
C LYS A 123 -15.75 7.68 -4.64
N VAL A 124 -15.15 7.92 -3.49
CA VAL A 124 -14.76 6.86 -2.54
C VAL A 124 -15.55 7.05 -1.26
N SER A 125 -16.27 6.01 -0.83
CA SER A 125 -16.86 5.98 0.51
C SER A 125 -15.91 5.28 1.46
N VAL A 126 -15.65 5.94 2.58
CA VAL A 126 -14.75 5.48 3.64
C VAL A 126 -15.57 5.05 4.84
N LYS A 127 -15.37 3.82 5.29
CA LYS A 127 -16.03 3.31 6.49
C LYS A 127 -15.02 2.55 7.34
N PRO A 128 -14.51 3.13 8.45
CA PRO A 128 -13.75 2.38 9.44
C PRO A 128 -14.55 1.17 9.93
N LEU A 129 -13.91 0.03 10.05
CA LEU A 129 -14.58 -1.18 10.56
C LEU A 129 -14.60 -1.15 12.08
N ASN A 130 -15.79 -1.34 12.63
CA ASN A 130 -15.96 -1.50 14.07
C ASN A 130 -15.63 -2.94 14.45
N ILE A 131 -14.36 -3.21 14.70
CA ILE A 131 -13.82 -4.50 15.14
C ILE A 131 -13.60 -4.42 16.64
N ASN A 132 -13.96 -5.46 17.39
CA ASN A 132 -13.70 -5.50 18.82
C ASN A 132 -12.19 -5.68 19.10
N MET A 133 -11.77 -5.33 20.32
CA MET A 133 -10.36 -5.38 20.72
C MET A 133 -9.76 -6.79 20.66
N GLU A 134 -10.55 -7.81 21.01
CA GLU A 134 -10.13 -9.21 20.97
C GLU A 134 -9.76 -9.63 19.54
N THR A 135 -10.64 -9.33 18.57
CA THR A 135 -10.39 -9.59 17.15
C THR A 135 -9.15 -8.83 16.64
N MET A 136 -8.97 -7.59 17.10
CA MET A 136 -7.81 -6.79 16.69
C MET A 136 -6.52 -7.37 17.22
N PHE A 137 -6.47 -7.75 18.49
CA PHE A 137 -5.29 -8.42 19.08
C PHE A 137 -5.03 -9.78 18.45
N ASP A 138 -6.08 -10.55 18.13
CA ASP A 138 -5.92 -11.81 17.42
C ASP A 138 -5.30 -11.62 16.04
N LEU A 139 -5.72 -10.58 15.30
CA LEU A 139 -5.10 -10.23 14.02
C LEU A 139 -3.63 -9.79 14.17
N GLU A 140 -3.31 -8.91 15.13
CA GLU A 140 -1.94 -8.45 15.36
C GLU A 140 -1.00 -9.59 15.78
N ASP A 141 -1.52 -10.53 16.54
CA ASP A 141 -0.75 -11.69 17.01
C ASP A 141 -0.53 -12.75 15.94
N ASN A 142 -1.51 -12.96 15.05
CA ASN A 142 -1.57 -14.11 14.17
C ASN A 142 -1.45 -13.78 12.67
N LEU A 143 -1.49 -12.50 12.28
CA LEU A 143 -1.09 -12.07 10.94
C LEU A 143 0.44 -11.92 10.86
N LEU A 144 1.07 -12.71 10.01
CA LEU A 144 2.52 -12.69 9.81
C LEU A 144 2.87 -12.29 8.39
N LEU A 145 3.88 -11.42 8.27
CA LEU A 145 4.42 -10.92 7.01
C LEU A 145 5.83 -11.46 6.78
N PHE A 146 6.07 -12.06 5.62
CA PHE A 146 7.37 -12.60 5.25
C PHE A 146 7.86 -11.98 3.94
N PHE A 147 9.07 -11.43 3.97
CA PHE A 147 9.66 -10.83 2.77
C PHE A 147 10.19 -11.91 1.82
N THR A 148 9.78 -11.85 0.55
CA THR A 148 10.16 -12.84 -0.47
C THR A 148 11.54 -12.59 -1.08
N GLY A 149 12.20 -11.47 -0.74
CA GLY A 149 13.47 -11.08 -1.37
C GLY A 149 13.34 -10.54 -2.80
N PHE A 150 12.13 -10.53 -3.35
CA PHE A 150 11.87 -9.98 -4.69
C PHE A 150 11.15 -8.65 -4.58
N SER A 151 11.65 -7.66 -5.29
CA SER A 151 10.91 -6.43 -5.58
C SER A 151 10.62 -6.39 -7.07
N ARG A 152 9.41 -6.02 -7.46
CA ARG A 152 9.00 -5.90 -8.85
C ARG A 152 8.17 -4.64 -9.06
N SER A 153 8.34 -4.01 -10.22
CA SER A 153 7.42 -2.96 -10.64
C SER A 153 6.00 -3.53 -10.76
N ALA A 154 5.07 -2.97 -10.00
CA ALA A 154 3.65 -3.31 -10.10
C ALA A 154 3.05 -2.92 -11.46
N GLY A 155 3.66 -1.97 -12.16
CA GLY A 155 3.14 -1.35 -13.36
C GLY A 155 2.81 -2.32 -14.49
N ASP A 156 3.66 -3.32 -14.76
CA ASP A 156 3.43 -4.24 -15.87
C ASP A 156 2.23 -5.16 -15.62
N ILE A 157 2.08 -5.66 -14.39
CA ILE A 157 0.95 -6.51 -14.00
C ILE A 157 -0.35 -5.70 -14.04
N LEU A 158 -0.32 -4.50 -13.51
CA LEU A 158 -1.50 -3.62 -13.47
C LEU A 158 -1.90 -3.12 -14.87
N LYS A 159 -0.94 -2.86 -15.76
CA LYS A 159 -1.21 -2.55 -17.17
C LYS A 159 -1.92 -3.69 -17.87
N ASP A 160 -1.47 -4.95 -17.72
CA ASP A 160 -2.13 -6.12 -18.29
C ASP A 160 -3.59 -6.23 -17.79
N GLN A 161 -3.82 -6.09 -16.50
CA GLN A 161 -5.16 -6.10 -15.92
C GLN A 161 -6.05 -4.98 -16.46
N LYS A 162 -5.51 -3.76 -16.57
CA LYS A 162 -6.22 -2.60 -17.13
C LYS A 162 -6.64 -2.85 -18.57
N VAL A 163 -5.73 -3.35 -19.42
CA VAL A 163 -6.00 -3.66 -20.82
C VAL A 163 -7.08 -4.74 -20.96
N LYS A 164 -6.99 -5.84 -20.18
CA LYS A 164 -8.01 -6.91 -20.21
C LYS A 164 -9.37 -6.41 -19.74
N SER A 165 -9.42 -5.60 -18.69
CA SER A 165 -10.67 -5.01 -18.19
C SER A 165 -11.31 -4.08 -19.23
N GLN A 166 -10.51 -3.23 -19.89
CA GLN A 166 -11.00 -2.31 -20.94
C GLN A 166 -11.51 -3.03 -22.19
N LYS A 167 -10.96 -4.21 -22.50
CA LYS A 167 -11.42 -5.07 -23.61
C LYS A 167 -12.67 -5.89 -23.25
N ASN A 168 -13.25 -5.68 -22.07
CA ASN A 168 -14.38 -6.45 -21.55
C ASN A 168 -14.15 -7.97 -21.59
N ASP A 169 -12.92 -8.40 -21.26
CA ASP A 169 -12.60 -9.80 -21.09
C ASP A 169 -13.49 -10.42 -20.00
N LYS A 170 -14.31 -11.40 -20.38
CA LYS A 170 -15.33 -11.97 -19.48
C LYS A 170 -14.71 -12.65 -18.26
N ASP A 171 -13.60 -13.33 -18.43
CA ASP A 171 -12.92 -14.02 -17.33
C ASP A 171 -12.32 -13.01 -16.34
N MET A 172 -11.75 -11.92 -16.87
CA MET A 172 -11.27 -10.80 -16.05
C MET A 172 -12.41 -10.15 -15.27
N LEU A 173 -13.52 -9.82 -15.92
CA LEU A 173 -14.67 -9.18 -15.27
C LEU A 173 -15.29 -10.09 -14.21
N ASN A 174 -15.49 -11.38 -14.50
CA ASN A 174 -15.99 -12.36 -13.54
C ASN A 174 -15.05 -12.47 -12.32
N ASN A 175 -13.75 -12.51 -12.56
CA ASN A 175 -12.76 -12.54 -11.48
C ASN A 175 -12.83 -11.27 -10.62
N LEU A 176 -12.98 -10.09 -11.22
CA LEU A 176 -13.11 -8.83 -10.47
C LEU A 176 -14.40 -8.78 -9.64
N HIS A 177 -15.54 -9.25 -10.20
CA HIS A 177 -16.80 -9.36 -9.44
C HIS A 177 -16.68 -10.32 -8.27
N TYR A 178 -16.02 -11.45 -8.48
CA TYR A 178 -15.75 -12.43 -7.44
C TYR A 178 -14.89 -11.86 -6.31
N VAL A 179 -13.81 -11.14 -6.65
CA VAL A 179 -12.96 -10.48 -5.65
C VAL A 179 -13.71 -9.38 -4.89
N LYS A 180 -14.63 -8.68 -5.55
CA LYS A 180 -15.52 -7.73 -4.87
C LYS A 180 -16.41 -8.42 -3.83
N ASP A 181 -16.99 -9.58 -4.16
CA ASP A 181 -17.78 -10.39 -3.22
C ASP A 181 -16.93 -10.88 -2.04
N LEU A 182 -15.71 -11.38 -2.32
CA LEU A 182 -14.75 -11.74 -1.27
C LEU A 182 -14.46 -10.57 -0.32
N GLY A 183 -14.40 -9.34 -0.84
CA GLY A 183 -14.22 -8.15 -0.03
C GLY A 183 -15.36 -7.93 0.99
N TYR A 184 -16.61 -8.13 0.57
CA TYR A 184 -17.75 -8.05 1.48
C TYR A 184 -17.73 -9.18 2.52
N ARG A 185 -17.45 -10.41 2.12
CA ARG A 185 -17.35 -11.57 3.03
C ARG A 185 -16.22 -11.37 4.05
N SER A 186 -15.06 -10.86 3.61
CA SER A 186 -13.93 -10.54 4.49
C SER A 186 -14.28 -9.45 5.52
N ARG A 187 -14.97 -8.38 5.08
CA ARG A 187 -15.47 -7.34 5.97
C ARG A 187 -16.40 -7.93 7.04
N ASP A 188 -17.34 -8.76 6.61
CA ASP A 188 -18.36 -9.34 7.50
C ASP A 188 -17.75 -10.34 8.49
N ALA A 189 -16.74 -11.10 8.07
CA ALA A 189 -15.95 -11.98 8.94
C ALA A 189 -15.21 -11.16 10.03
N LEU A 190 -14.51 -10.10 9.64
CA LEU A 190 -13.79 -9.24 10.59
C LEU A 190 -14.72 -8.56 11.60
N VAL A 191 -15.87 -8.03 11.15
CA VAL A 191 -16.87 -7.38 12.04
C VAL A 191 -17.48 -8.38 13.02
N LYS A 192 -17.62 -9.66 12.63
CA LYS A 192 -18.11 -10.74 13.51
C LYS A 192 -17.04 -11.32 14.43
N GLY A 193 -15.77 -10.96 14.23
CA GLY A 193 -14.66 -11.55 14.97
C GLY A 193 -14.24 -12.94 14.48
N ASP A 194 -14.68 -13.35 13.30
CA ASP A 194 -14.32 -14.64 12.70
C ASP A 194 -13.00 -14.51 11.89
N THR A 195 -11.90 -14.43 12.62
CA THR A 195 -10.56 -14.33 12.05
C THR A 195 -10.19 -15.58 11.26
N LYS A 196 -10.65 -16.76 11.67
CA LYS A 196 -10.42 -18.00 10.94
C LYS A 196 -11.03 -17.94 9.54
N LEU A 197 -12.30 -17.56 9.43
CA LEU A 197 -12.95 -17.37 8.12
C LEU A 197 -12.20 -16.30 7.30
N PHE A 198 -11.71 -15.21 7.93
CA PHE A 198 -10.91 -14.21 7.23
C PHE A 198 -9.63 -14.81 6.62
N GLY A 199 -8.94 -15.69 7.34
CA GLY A 199 -7.78 -16.44 6.83
C GLY A 199 -8.13 -17.33 5.63
N GLU A 200 -9.23 -18.10 5.73
CA GLU A 200 -9.74 -18.92 4.62
C GLU A 200 -10.09 -18.07 3.39
N LEU A 201 -10.70 -16.92 3.57
CA LEU A 201 -11.01 -15.97 2.49
C LEU A 201 -9.75 -15.36 1.87
N MET A 202 -8.68 -15.15 2.62
CA MET A 202 -7.40 -14.75 2.05
C MET A 202 -6.81 -15.82 1.14
N HIS A 203 -6.90 -17.10 1.52
CA HIS A 203 -6.50 -18.21 0.66
C HIS A 203 -7.33 -18.26 -0.63
N GLU A 204 -8.65 -18.20 -0.50
CA GLU A 204 -9.58 -18.17 -1.63
C GLU A 204 -9.27 -17.01 -2.57
N HIS A 205 -9.00 -15.83 -2.03
CA HIS A 205 -8.56 -14.66 -2.80
C HIS A 205 -7.26 -14.92 -3.55
N TRP A 206 -6.25 -15.51 -2.91
CA TRP A 206 -4.96 -15.80 -3.52
C TRP A 206 -5.09 -16.78 -4.69
N GLU A 207 -5.82 -17.86 -4.51
CA GLU A 207 -6.06 -18.84 -5.57
C GLU A 207 -6.76 -18.23 -6.80
N ASN A 208 -7.69 -17.31 -6.58
CA ASN A 208 -8.35 -16.59 -7.66
C ASN A 208 -7.47 -15.49 -8.28
N LYS A 209 -6.65 -14.81 -7.46
CA LYS A 209 -5.72 -13.79 -7.93
C LYS A 209 -4.67 -14.37 -8.89
N LYS A 210 -4.13 -15.55 -8.62
CA LYS A 210 -3.18 -16.24 -9.50
C LYS A 210 -3.73 -16.47 -10.93
N LYS A 211 -5.05 -16.63 -11.07
CA LYS A 211 -5.71 -16.86 -12.36
C LYS A 211 -5.91 -15.58 -13.19
N ARG A 212 -5.73 -14.39 -12.59
CA ARG A 212 -6.10 -13.11 -13.20
C ARG A 212 -5.14 -12.66 -14.30
N SER A 213 -3.84 -12.80 -14.10
CA SER A 213 -2.83 -12.51 -15.10
C SER A 213 -1.55 -13.31 -14.87
N GLY A 214 -0.76 -13.49 -15.93
CA GLY A 214 0.56 -14.14 -15.83
C GLY A 214 1.52 -13.33 -14.94
N GLY A 215 2.42 -14.03 -14.24
CA GLY A 215 3.44 -13.40 -13.41
C GLY A 215 2.97 -12.94 -12.03
N MET A 216 1.74 -13.29 -11.62
CA MET A 216 1.23 -13.06 -10.25
C MET A 216 2.02 -13.84 -9.21
N SER A 217 2.45 -15.05 -9.55
CA SER A 217 3.28 -15.92 -8.74
C SER A 217 4.43 -16.49 -9.56
N ASN A 218 5.35 -17.16 -8.90
CA ASN A 218 6.39 -17.99 -9.50
C ASN A 218 6.58 -19.24 -8.63
N SER A 219 7.33 -20.24 -9.15
CA SER A 219 7.52 -21.51 -8.46
C SER A 219 8.02 -21.34 -7.02
N LYS A 220 8.93 -20.40 -6.78
CA LYS A 220 9.50 -20.17 -5.44
C LYS A 220 8.47 -19.57 -4.47
N ILE A 221 7.62 -18.65 -4.94
CA ILE A 221 6.51 -18.10 -4.15
C ILE A 221 5.50 -19.20 -3.83
N ASP A 222 5.18 -20.05 -4.82
CA ASP A 222 4.25 -21.16 -4.63
C ASP A 222 4.80 -22.20 -3.64
N ASP A 223 6.09 -22.51 -3.70
CA ASP A 223 6.75 -23.39 -2.73
C ASP A 223 6.67 -22.84 -1.30
N TRP A 224 7.01 -21.58 -1.09
CA TRP A 224 6.88 -20.92 0.21
C TRP A 224 5.44 -20.87 0.70
N TYR A 225 4.50 -20.60 -0.19
CA TYR A 225 3.09 -20.62 0.15
C TYR A 225 2.64 -22.01 0.63
N ASN A 226 3.04 -23.08 -0.07
CA ASN A 226 2.74 -24.46 0.29
C ASN A 226 3.40 -24.84 1.64
N ILE A 227 4.65 -24.43 1.87
CA ILE A 227 5.32 -24.63 3.16
C ILE A 227 4.51 -23.98 4.29
N ALA A 228 4.03 -22.75 4.10
CA ALA A 228 3.23 -22.05 5.10
C ALA A 228 1.94 -22.81 5.41
N MET A 229 1.19 -23.21 4.38
CA MET A 229 -0.09 -23.94 4.53
C MET A 229 0.08 -25.30 5.25
N GLN A 230 1.21 -25.98 5.06
CA GLN A 230 1.53 -27.23 5.75
C GLN A 230 2.03 -27.04 7.19
N ASN A 231 2.34 -25.80 7.58
CA ASN A 231 3.00 -25.49 8.85
C ASN A 231 2.27 -24.40 9.67
N GLY A 232 0.94 -24.47 9.73
CA GLY A 232 0.15 -23.69 10.67
C GLY A 232 -0.46 -22.41 10.11
N ALA A 233 -0.35 -22.14 8.81
CA ALA A 233 -1.16 -21.10 8.19
C ALA A 233 -2.60 -21.59 7.93
N ILE A 234 -3.61 -20.78 8.26
CA ILE A 234 -5.00 -20.98 7.88
C ILE A 234 -5.19 -20.58 6.42
N GLY A 235 -4.56 -19.49 6.03
CA GLY A 235 -4.59 -18.94 4.70
C GLY A 235 -3.72 -17.71 4.59
N GLY A 236 -3.54 -17.23 3.37
CA GLY A 236 -2.67 -16.08 3.13
C GLY A 236 -2.71 -15.61 1.67
N LYS A 237 -1.89 -14.64 1.36
CA LYS A 237 -1.75 -14.08 0.01
C LYS A 237 -0.44 -13.35 -0.17
N LEU A 238 -0.04 -13.20 -1.42
CA LEU A 238 0.99 -12.22 -1.78
C LEU A 238 0.35 -10.82 -1.78
N VAL A 239 0.91 -9.90 -1.01
CA VAL A 239 0.42 -8.53 -0.87
C VAL A 239 0.76 -7.70 -2.11
N GLY A 240 -0.04 -6.68 -2.41
CA GLY A 240 0.15 -5.77 -3.55
C GLY A 240 -0.23 -6.38 -4.90
N ALA A 241 0.37 -5.90 -5.99
CA ALA A 241 0.01 -6.27 -7.36
C ALA A 241 0.34 -7.73 -7.72
N GLY A 242 1.35 -8.32 -7.13
CA GLY A 242 1.85 -9.67 -7.40
C GLY A 242 3.31 -9.69 -7.85
N GLY A 243 3.85 -10.90 -8.07
CA GLY A 243 5.20 -11.09 -8.60
C GLY A 243 6.35 -10.96 -7.60
N GLY A 244 6.10 -10.53 -6.37
CA GLY A 244 7.10 -10.34 -5.32
C GLY A 244 6.58 -9.47 -4.18
N GLY A 245 7.43 -9.13 -3.23
CA GLY A 245 7.11 -8.34 -2.05
C GLY A 245 6.91 -9.20 -0.81
N PHE A 246 5.75 -9.14 -0.19
CA PHE A 246 5.47 -9.84 1.08
C PHE A 246 4.38 -10.90 0.93
N LEU A 247 4.66 -12.07 1.46
CA LEU A 247 3.63 -13.07 1.76
C LEU A 247 3.04 -12.77 3.14
N MET A 248 1.72 -12.66 3.21
CA MET A 248 0.97 -12.44 4.44
C MET A 248 0.11 -13.67 4.72
N PHE A 249 0.19 -14.18 5.94
CA PHE A 249 -0.58 -15.34 6.39
C PHE A 249 -1.29 -15.04 7.71
N LEU A 250 -2.50 -15.56 7.85
CA LEU A 250 -3.11 -15.75 9.16
C LEU A 250 -2.76 -17.15 9.66
N ALA A 251 -2.23 -17.24 10.86
CA ALA A 251 -1.73 -18.49 11.45
C ALA A 251 -2.67 -19.02 12.54
N ASP A 252 -2.90 -20.34 12.54
CA ASP A 252 -3.44 -21.10 13.65
C ASP A 252 -2.32 -21.44 14.66
N ASP A 253 -1.15 -21.84 14.12
CA ASP A 253 0.08 -22.02 14.92
C ASP A 253 1.18 -21.09 14.40
N ARG A 254 1.22 -19.88 14.95
CA ARG A 254 2.21 -18.86 14.58
C ARG A 254 3.66 -19.30 14.82
N ASN A 255 3.91 -20.10 15.85
CA ASN A 255 5.28 -20.53 16.18
C ASN A 255 5.78 -21.60 15.21
N LYS A 256 4.92 -22.51 14.81
CA LYS A 256 5.24 -23.51 13.78
C LYS A 256 5.47 -22.82 12.43
N LEU A 257 4.60 -21.88 12.05
CA LEU A 257 4.73 -21.12 10.83
C LEU A 257 6.03 -20.31 10.78
N ARG A 258 6.37 -19.55 11.85
CA ARG A 258 7.62 -18.79 11.94
C ARG A 258 8.85 -19.65 11.72
N ARG A 259 8.90 -20.80 12.39
CA ARG A 259 10.04 -21.74 12.26
C ARG A 259 10.16 -22.28 10.84
N ALA A 260 9.06 -22.69 10.23
CA ALA A 260 9.06 -23.22 8.87
C ALA A 260 9.48 -22.16 7.82
N MET A 261 8.96 -20.93 7.92
CA MET A 261 9.30 -19.85 6.99
C MET A 261 10.75 -19.38 7.17
N SER A 262 11.24 -19.31 8.40
CA SER A 262 12.65 -18.99 8.68
C SER A 262 13.60 -20.07 8.13
N GLN A 263 13.25 -21.35 8.27
CA GLN A 263 14.01 -22.46 7.67
C GLN A 263 13.97 -22.43 6.13
N ALA A 264 12.90 -21.92 5.55
CA ALA A 264 12.76 -21.68 4.11
C ALA A 264 13.51 -20.42 3.63
N GLY A 265 14.18 -19.71 4.53
CA GLY A 265 15.00 -18.54 4.23
C GLY A 265 14.24 -17.22 4.10
N LEU A 266 13.02 -17.11 4.64
CA LEU A 266 12.27 -15.86 4.63
C LEU A 266 12.41 -15.13 5.96
N GLU A 267 12.55 -13.81 5.87
CA GLU A 267 12.58 -12.91 7.01
C GLU A 267 11.17 -12.42 7.35
N GLU A 268 10.80 -12.53 8.65
CA GLU A 268 9.53 -11.98 9.15
C GLU A 268 9.68 -10.48 9.41
N MET A 269 8.75 -9.70 8.88
CA MET A 269 8.58 -8.30 9.26
C MET A 269 7.40 -8.17 10.20
N ARG A 270 7.63 -7.69 11.40
CA ARG A 270 6.57 -7.40 12.37
C ARG A 270 5.95 -6.04 12.10
N PHE A 271 4.66 -5.93 12.34
CA PHE A 271 3.90 -4.69 12.19
C PHE A 271 2.86 -4.55 13.30
N ASN A 272 2.38 -3.34 13.48
CA ASN A 272 1.20 -3.01 14.28
C ASN A 272 0.24 -2.22 13.40
N PHE A 273 -1.06 -2.25 13.73
CA PHE A 273 -2.02 -1.40 13.04
C PHE A 273 -1.82 0.07 13.45
N ASP A 274 -1.74 0.94 12.46
CA ASP A 274 -1.72 2.39 12.63
C ASP A 274 -3.12 2.94 12.39
N PHE A 275 -3.68 3.62 13.39
CA PHE A 275 -5.03 4.20 13.33
C PHE A 275 -5.03 5.71 13.10
N GLU A 276 -3.87 6.34 12.95
CA GLU A 276 -3.76 7.79 12.77
C GLU A 276 -3.52 8.20 11.31
N GLY A 277 -2.99 7.28 10.51
CA GLY A 277 -2.62 7.54 9.11
C GLY A 277 -1.56 8.61 8.97
N THR A 278 -1.62 9.39 7.90
CA THR A 278 -0.64 10.45 7.65
C THR A 278 -0.86 11.64 8.57
N LYS A 279 0.09 11.90 9.46
CA LYS A 279 0.04 12.97 10.45
C LYS A 279 1.31 13.82 10.48
N VAL A 280 1.18 15.03 11.05
CA VAL A 280 2.32 15.89 11.36
C VAL A 280 2.82 15.53 12.75
N ILE A 281 4.08 15.09 12.86
CA ILE A 281 4.69 14.76 14.15
C ILE A 281 5.30 16.02 14.79
N VAL A 282 6.02 16.82 13.98
CA VAL A 282 6.65 18.06 14.44
C VAL A 282 6.41 19.15 13.40
N SER A 283 5.92 20.28 13.83
CA SER A 283 5.84 21.51 13.04
C SER A 283 6.61 22.59 13.76
N SER A 284 7.69 23.09 13.15
CA SER A 284 8.32 24.31 13.64
C SER A 284 7.35 25.47 13.42
N GLY A 285 6.72 25.95 14.49
CA GLY A 285 6.04 27.22 14.46
C GLY A 285 7.08 28.30 14.16
N VAL A 286 7.20 28.69 12.91
CA VAL A 286 7.88 29.95 12.61
C VAL A 286 6.90 31.04 13.02
N SER A 287 7.16 31.62 14.17
CA SER A 287 6.57 32.87 14.62
C SER A 287 6.80 33.98 13.59
#